data_109c3e7885b53230f8b1ea34cbcd0029
#
_entry.id   109c3e7885b53230f8b1ea34cbcd0029
#
_cell.length_a   1.000
_cell.length_b   1.000
_cell.length_c   1.000
_cell.angle_alpha   90.00
_cell.angle_beta   90.00
_cell.angle_gamma   90.00
#
_symmetry.space_group_name_H-M   'P 1'
#
loop_
_entity.id
_entity.type
_entity.pdbx_description
1 polymer ?
#
loop_
_entity_poly.entity_id
_entity_poly.type
_entity_poly.pdbx_seq_one_letter_code
_entity_poly.pdbx_strand_id
1 'polypeptide(L)'
;FKKTSIAVACSRWEEPFGRTSLEASANGCAVIITNKGGLPETVTDAKILKRLNVKELTSTINFLIKNDKLRKKLQKLSIKNFYLTHSYVAASIDNYRSEKISYLKKINTKRNLKNLRILHITNFNERLDGRLFFNTGRRINNGFIRLGHSVLGFSDRDIQKYYKNFKDFK
;
A
#
# COMPACT_ATOMS: atom_id res chain seq x y z
N PHE A 1 6.74 9.52 -16.97
CA PHE A 1 5.96 8.77 -17.97
C PHE A 1 5.37 9.62 -19.11
N LYS A 2 5.19 10.95 -18.98
CA LYS A 2 4.57 11.80 -20.01
C LYS A 2 5.16 11.68 -21.43
N LYS A 3 6.44 11.31 -21.57
CA LYS A 3 7.12 11.09 -22.85
C LYS A 3 7.30 9.60 -23.20
N THR A 4 6.66 8.71 -22.44
CA THR A 4 6.84 7.26 -22.58
C THR A 4 5.65 6.65 -23.32
N SER A 5 5.90 5.94 -24.41
CA SER A 5 4.84 5.28 -25.17
C SER A 5 4.51 3.87 -24.65
N ILE A 6 5.51 3.14 -24.20
CA ILE A 6 5.40 1.78 -23.68
C ILE A 6 6.09 1.72 -22.33
N ALA A 7 5.41 1.22 -21.31
CA ALA A 7 5.97 0.97 -19.99
C ALA A 7 5.94 -0.52 -19.65
N VAL A 8 7.00 -1.03 -19.03
CA VAL A 8 7.11 -2.42 -18.60
C VAL A 8 7.22 -2.47 -17.09
N ALA A 9 6.25 -3.12 -16.45
CA ALA A 9 6.20 -3.32 -15.00
C ALA A 9 5.99 -4.81 -14.70
N CYS A 10 7.06 -5.59 -14.83
CA CYS A 10 7.03 -7.04 -14.64
C CYS A 10 7.65 -7.44 -13.30
N SER A 11 7.00 -8.35 -12.59
CA SER A 11 7.50 -8.92 -11.34
C SER A 11 7.63 -10.43 -11.43
N ARG A 12 8.63 -11.00 -10.74
CA ARG A 12 8.79 -12.45 -10.53
C ARG A 12 8.06 -12.94 -9.28
N TRP A 13 7.80 -12.06 -8.33
CA TRP A 13 7.08 -12.33 -7.08
C TRP A 13 5.70 -11.69 -7.07
N GLU A 14 4.91 -12.00 -6.07
CA GLU A 14 3.60 -11.39 -5.87
C GLU A 14 3.78 -9.93 -5.43
N GLU A 15 3.58 -9.02 -6.37
CA GLU A 15 3.72 -7.58 -6.15
C GLU A 15 2.57 -7.07 -5.27
N PRO A 16 2.82 -6.42 -4.12
CA PRO A 16 1.73 -5.98 -3.25
C PRO A 16 0.75 -5.01 -3.89
N PHE A 17 1.22 -4.10 -4.76
CA PHE A 17 0.36 -3.10 -5.39
C PHE A 17 0.75 -2.78 -6.83
N GLY A 18 2.01 -2.39 -7.09
CA GLY A 18 2.49 -2.04 -8.43
C GLY A 18 2.33 -0.55 -8.80
N ARG A 19 2.93 0.34 -8.01
CA ARG A 19 2.87 1.80 -8.28
C ARG A 19 3.37 2.19 -9.66
N THR A 20 4.40 1.52 -10.18
CA THR A 20 4.97 1.80 -11.50
C THR A 20 3.96 1.58 -12.62
N SER A 21 3.20 0.49 -12.58
CA SER A 21 2.15 0.20 -13.56
C SER A 21 1.00 1.19 -13.46
N LEU A 22 0.58 1.53 -12.23
CA LEU A 22 -0.44 2.53 -11.95
C LEU A 22 -0.07 3.90 -12.54
N GLU A 23 1.11 4.40 -12.22
CA GLU A 23 1.59 5.70 -12.67
C GLU A 23 1.78 5.75 -14.20
N ALA A 24 2.26 4.66 -14.80
CA ALA A 24 2.39 4.54 -16.25
C ALA A 24 1.01 4.57 -16.94
N SER A 25 0.02 3.83 -16.40
CA SER A 25 -1.35 3.82 -16.91
C SER A 25 -1.99 5.21 -16.81
N ALA A 26 -1.88 5.87 -15.67
CA ALA A 26 -2.39 7.22 -15.45
C ALA A 26 -1.79 8.27 -16.41
N ASN A 27 -0.58 8.03 -16.91
CA ASN A 27 0.09 8.90 -17.89
C ASN A 27 -0.11 8.44 -19.34
N GLY A 28 -0.97 7.47 -19.60
CA GLY A 28 -1.32 7.03 -20.95
C GLY A 28 -0.24 6.22 -21.65
N CYS A 29 0.55 5.45 -20.92
CA CYS A 29 1.43 4.47 -21.51
C CYS A 29 0.66 3.22 -21.95
N ALA A 30 1.12 2.55 -23.01
CA ALA A 30 0.77 1.16 -23.27
C ALA A 30 1.57 0.29 -22.27
N VAL A 31 0.91 -0.27 -21.27
CA VAL A 31 1.58 -0.96 -20.18
C VAL A 31 1.69 -2.46 -20.44
N ILE A 32 2.86 -3.04 -20.14
CA ILE A 32 3.11 -4.49 -20.15
C ILE A 32 3.36 -4.91 -18.72
N ILE A 33 2.62 -5.90 -18.23
CA ILE A 33 2.73 -6.44 -16.87
C ILE A 33 2.83 -7.96 -16.87
N THR A 34 3.25 -8.52 -15.73
CA THR A 34 3.00 -9.93 -15.39
C THR A 34 1.72 -10.06 -14.57
N ASN A 35 1.09 -11.24 -14.62
CA ASN A 35 -0.04 -11.56 -13.75
C ASN A 35 0.49 -11.98 -12.36
N LYS A 36 0.96 -10.98 -11.57
CA LYS A 36 1.58 -11.19 -10.25
C LYS A 36 1.06 -10.20 -9.23
N GLY A 37 0.48 -10.75 -8.15
CA GLY A 37 -0.08 -9.97 -7.04
C GLY A 37 -1.05 -8.89 -7.48
N GLY A 38 -0.87 -7.67 -7.00
CA GLY A 38 -1.70 -6.51 -7.30
C GLY A 38 -1.46 -5.84 -8.66
N LEU A 39 -0.49 -6.28 -9.46
CA LEU A 39 -0.23 -5.66 -10.78
C LEU A 39 -1.47 -5.57 -11.67
N PRO A 40 -2.28 -6.64 -11.85
CA PRO A 40 -3.48 -6.58 -12.69
C PRO A 40 -4.54 -5.60 -12.16
N GLU A 41 -4.55 -5.32 -10.88
CA GLU A 41 -5.53 -4.41 -10.25
C GLU A 41 -5.21 -2.94 -10.49
N THR A 42 -3.96 -2.63 -10.83
CA THR A 42 -3.47 -1.25 -11.03
C THR A 42 -3.63 -0.75 -12.47
N VAL A 43 -4.03 -1.60 -13.39
CA VAL A 43 -4.17 -1.27 -14.81
C VAL A 43 -5.46 -1.86 -15.37
N THR A 44 -6.10 -1.13 -16.29
CA THR A 44 -7.34 -1.58 -16.93
C THR A 44 -7.09 -2.17 -18.32
N ASP A 45 -6.09 -1.67 -19.03
CA ASP A 45 -5.84 -1.94 -20.44
C ASP A 45 -4.37 -2.26 -20.71
N ALA A 46 -3.82 -3.24 -20.01
CA ALA A 46 -2.44 -3.66 -20.16
C ALA A 46 -2.29 -4.92 -21.02
N LYS A 47 -1.08 -5.13 -21.54
CA LYS A 47 -0.63 -6.42 -22.08
C LYS A 47 -0.08 -7.25 -20.93
N ILE A 48 -0.78 -8.34 -20.61
CA ILE A 48 -0.37 -9.29 -19.58
C ILE A 48 0.46 -10.40 -20.21
N LEU A 49 1.70 -10.59 -19.75
CA LEU A 49 2.56 -11.68 -20.21
C LEU A 49 2.07 -13.01 -19.63
N LYS A 50 2.00 -14.03 -20.46
CA LYS A 50 1.67 -15.40 -20.02
C LYS A 50 2.80 -16.01 -19.21
N ARG A 51 4.04 -15.74 -19.61
CA ARG A 51 5.26 -16.18 -18.93
C ARG A 51 6.28 -15.05 -18.89
N LEU A 52 6.94 -14.87 -17.77
CA LEU A 52 8.02 -13.90 -17.67
C LEU A 52 9.33 -14.53 -18.15
N ASN A 53 9.61 -14.38 -19.43
CA ASN A 53 10.89 -14.73 -20.04
C ASN A 53 11.29 -13.69 -21.09
N VAL A 54 12.58 -13.69 -21.45
CA VAL A 54 13.15 -12.71 -22.37
C VAL A 54 12.45 -12.77 -23.73
N LYS A 55 12.20 -13.97 -24.24
CA LYS A 55 11.58 -14.15 -25.58
C LYS A 55 10.18 -13.55 -25.65
N GLU A 56 9.32 -13.83 -24.68
CA GLU A 56 7.95 -13.32 -24.66
C GLU A 56 7.91 -11.81 -24.45
N LEU A 57 8.73 -11.29 -23.52
CA LEU A 57 8.81 -9.85 -23.28
C LEU A 57 9.29 -9.11 -24.53
N THR A 58 10.39 -9.56 -25.15
CA THR A 58 10.94 -8.94 -26.36
C THR A 58 9.93 -8.99 -27.51
N SER A 59 9.25 -10.12 -27.72
CA SER A 59 8.24 -10.24 -28.75
C SER A 59 7.06 -9.31 -28.52
N THR A 60 6.61 -9.16 -27.29
CA THR A 60 5.51 -8.26 -26.90
C THR A 60 5.88 -6.80 -27.11
N ILE A 61 7.08 -6.38 -26.72
CA ILE A 61 7.57 -5.01 -26.94
C ILE A 61 7.67 -4.74 -28.44
N ASN A 62 8.30 -5.60 -29.22
CA ASN A 62 8.44 -5.46 -30.66
C ASN A 62 7.08 -5.42 -31.37
N PHE A 63 6.12 -6.23 -30.92
CA PHE A 63 4.77 -6.21 -31.43
C PHE A 63 4.09 -4.85 -31.22
N LEU A 64 4.21 -4.25 -30.02
CA LEU A 64 3.67 -2.93 -29.75
C LEU A 64 4.40 -1.80 -30.48
N ILE A 65 5.72 -1.93 -30.69
CA ILE A 65 6.49 -0.98 -31.51
C ILE A 65 6.02 -0.98 -32.95
N LYS A 66 5.87 -2.16 -33.55
CA LYS A 66 5.47 -2.34 -34.94
C LYS A 66 3.98 -2.05 -35.18
N ASN A 67 3.13 -2.20 -34.18
CA ASN A 67 1.68 -1.97 -34.29
C ASN A 67 1.26 -0.65 -33.63
N ASP A 68 1.51 0.46 -34.34
CA ASP A 68 1.20 1.81 -33.88
C ASP A 68 -0.29 2.00 -33.54
N LYS A 69 -1.17 1.43 -34.36
CA LYS A 69 -2.63 1.51 -34.15
C LYS A 69 -3.05 0.89 -32.83
N LEU A 70 -2.55 -0.32 -32.52
CA LEU A 70 -2.86 -1.01 -31.27
C LEU A 70 -2.23 -0.28 -30.08
N ARG A 71 -0.96 0.15 -30.19
CA ARG A 71 -0.28 0.90 -29.14
C ARG A 71 -1.06 2.15 -28.75
N LYS A 72 -1.43 2.98 -29.74
CA LYS A 72 -2.23 4.20 -29.53
C LYS A 72 -3.61 3.90 -28.93
N LYS A 73 -4.23 2.78 -29.34
CA LYS A 73 -5.50 2.32 -28.75
C LYS A 73 -5.32 2.03 -27.25
N LEU A 74 -4.31 1.25 -26.87
CA LEU A 74 -4.02 0.94 -25.47
C LEU A 74 -3.71 2.20 -24.64
N GLN A 75 -2.92 3.12 -25.19
CA GLN A 75 -2.62 4.40 -24.55
C GLN A 75 -3.88 5.23 -24.26
N LYS A 76 -4.78 5.34 -25.22
CA LYS A 76 -6.06 6.05 -25.04
C LYS A 76 -6.97 5.37 -24.02
N LEU A 77 -7.04 4.03 -24.06
CA LEU A 77 -7.85 3.26 -23.11
C LEU A 77 -7.30 3.35 -21.70
N SER A 78 -5.98 3.31 -21.50
CA SER A 78 -5.34 3.49 -20.20
C SER A 78 -5.75 4.78 -19.51
N ILE A 79 -5.84 5.89 -20.24
CA ILE A 79 -6.33 7.17 -19.69
C ILE A 79 -7.85 7.13 -19.49
N LYS A 80 -8.59 6.69 -20.51
CA LYS A 80 -10.06 6.73 -20.49
C LYS A 80 -10.65 5.91 -19.36
N ASN A 81 -10.08 4.74 -19.12
CA ASN A 81 -10.58 3.77 -18.13
C ASN A 81 -9.88 3.90 -16.77
N PHE A 82 -8.96 4.84 -16.61
CA PHE A 82 -8.26 5.05 -15.34
C PHE A 82 -9.21 5.57 -14.26
N TYR A 83 -9.40 4.79 -13.20
CA TYR A 83 -10.32 5.12 -12.11
C TYR A 83 -9.64 5.31 -10.74
N LEU A 84 -8.42 4.79 -10.56
CA LEU A 84 -7.69 4.85 -9.28
C LEU A 84 -7.13 6.25 -8.98
N THR A 85 -7.97 7.26 -9.08
CA THR A 85 -7.63 8.64 -8.72
C THR A 85 -7.63 8.83 -7.21
N HIS A 86 -6.94 9.86 -6.72
CA HIS A 86 -6.96 10.21 -5.29
C HIS A 86 -8.38 10.43 -4.77
N SER A 87 -9.23 11.09 -5.54
CA SER A 87 -10.63 11.34 -5.16
C SER A 87 -11.44 10.06 -5.06
N TYR A 88 -11.28 9.13 -6.00
CA TYR A 88 -11.94 7.82 -5.96
C TYR A 88 -11.49 7.02 -4.73
N VAL A 89 -10.19 6.95 -4.48
CA VAL A 89 -9.65 6.21 -3.33
C VAL A 89 -10.10 6.84 -2.02
N ALA A 90 -10.10 8.16 -1.92
CA ALA A 90 -10.58 8.87 -0.73
C ALA A 90 -12.06 8.57 -0.47
N ALA A 91 -12.91 8.68 -1.49
CA ALA A 91 -14.34 8.37 -1.38
C ALA A 91 -14.58 6.90 -0.98
N SER A 92 -13.81 5.97 -1.57
CA SER A 92 -13.90 4.54 -1.24
C SER A 92 -13.52 4.28 0.22
N ILE A 93 -12.47 4.94 0.73
CA ILE A 93 -12.06 4.85 2.14
C ILE A 93 -13.16 5.42 3.05
N ASP A 94 -13.73 6.56 2.72
CA ASP A 94 -14.77 7.20 3.54
C ASP A 94 -16.06 6.38 3.57
N ASN A 95 -16.46 5.77 2.46
CA ASN A 95 -17.57 4.83 2.40
C ASN A 95 -17.32 3.62 3.30
N TYR A 96 -16.13 3.00 3.18
CA TYR A 96 -15.75 1.87 4.03
C TYR A 96 -15.71 2.24 5.52
N ARG A 97 -15.18 3.42 5.86
CA ARG A 97 -15.15 3.93 7.24
C ARG A 97 -16.55 4.13 7.79
N SER A 98 -17.46 4.73 7.01
CA SER A 98 -18.84 4.97 7.40
C SER A 98 -19.59 3.66 7.68
N GLU A 99 -19.40 2.65 6.83
CA GLU A 99 -19.94 1.31 7.03
C GLU A 99 -19.42 0.67 8.33
N LYS A 100 -18.10 0.73 8.57
CA LYS A 100 -17.49 0.16 9.80
C LYS A 100 -17.90 0.92 11.05
N ILE A 101 -18.05 2.24 11.00
CA ILE A 101 -18.52 3.05 12.13
C ILE A 101 -19.97 2.65 12.48
N SER A 102 -20.83 2.46 11.49
CA SER A 102 -22.22 2.03 11.74
C SER A 102 -22.27 0.63 12.37
N TYR A 103 -21.42 -0.28 11.95
CA TYR A 103 -21.26 -1.60 12.53
C TYR A 103 -20.73 -1.54 13.98
N LEU A 104 -19.71 -0.73 14.23
CA LEU A 104 -19.14 -0.54 15.58
C LEU A 104 -20.14 0.09 16.55
N LYS A 105 -20.97 1.04 16.11
CA LYS A 105 -22.04 1.62 16.92
C LYS A 105 -23.06 0.55 17.36
N LYS A 106 -23.39 -0.41 16.50
CA LYS A 106 -24.26 -1.55 16.85
C LYS A 106 -23.63 -2.50 17.88
N ILE A 107 -22.30 -2.65 17.86
CA ILE A 107 -21.57 -3.50 18.80
C ILE A 107 -21.40 -2.82 20.16
N ASN A 108 -21.07 -1.53 20.19
CA ASN A 108 -20.78 -0.78 21.44
C ASN A 108 -22.01 -0.60 22.36
N THR A 109 -23.23 -0.76 21.87
CA THR A 109 -24.43 -0.72 22.71
C THR A 109 -24.56 -1.91 23.68
N LYS A 110 -23.66 -2.93 23.62
CA LYS A 110 -23.76 -4.13 24.44
C LYS A 110 -22.46 -4.58 25.15
N ARG A 111 -21.37 -3.84 25.08
CA ARG A 111 -20.11 -4.25 25.75
C ARG A 111 -19.73 -3.25 26.83
N ASN A 112 -19.99 -3.64 28.10
CA ASN A 112 -19.15 -3.21 29.23
C ASN A 112 -17.74 -3.81 29.02
N LEU A 113 -16.91 -3.14 28.23
CA LEU A 113 -15.51 -3.52 28.08
C LEU A 113 -14.85 -3.31 29.45
N LYS A 114 -14.47 -4.40 30.11
CA LYS A 114 -13.61 -4.32 31.31
C LYS A 114 -12.34 -3.59 30.93
N ASN A 115 -11.93 -2.61 31.75
CA ASN A 115 -10.65 -1.95 31.59
C ASN A 115 -9.52 -2.97 31.74
N LEU A 116 -8.69 -3.08 30.70
CA LEU A 116 -7.56 -4.01 30.68
C LEU A 116 -6.28 -3.27 31.09
N ARG A 117 -5.35 -4.02 31.68
CA ARG A 117 -3.96 -3.62 31.85
C ARG A 117 -3.18 -4.17 30.67
N ILE A 118 -2.61 -3.30 29.83
CA ILE A 118 -1.95 -3.65 28.58
C ILE A 118 -0.47 -3.25 28.66
N LEU A 119 0.42 -4.22 28.45
CA LEU A 119 1.82 -3.96 28.14
C LEU A 119 1.94 -3.90 26.61
N HIS A 120 2.26 -2.71 26.09
CA HIS A 120 2.40 -2.49 24.65
C HIS A 120 3.88 -2.31 24.31
N ILE A 121 4.48 -3.36 23.75
CA ILE A 121 5.88 -3.37 23.31
C ILE A 121 5.94 -3.03 21.84
N THR A 122 6.61 -1.92 21.50
CA THR A 122 6.78 -1.47 20.12
C THR A 122 7.87 -0.44 20.01
N ASN A 123 8.30 -0.11 18.80
CA ASN A 123 9.21 0.99 18.57
C ASN A 123 8.44 2.33 18.60
N PHE A 124 8.60 3.11 19.66
CA PHE A 124 8.02 4.45 19.79
C PHE A 124 8.84 5.55 19.09
N ASN A 125 10.03 5.23 18.60
CA ASN A 125 10.96 6.17 17.96
C ASN A 125 11.31 7.40 18.83
N GLU A 126 11.41 7.26 20.12
CA GLU A 126 11.75 8.34 21.06
C GLU A 126 13.13 8.92 20.79
N ARG A 127 14.08 8.07 20.32
CA ARG A 127 15.43 8.50 19.90
C ARG A 127 15.45 9.54 18.78
N LEU A 128 14.33 9.72 18.07
CA LEU A 128 14.17 10.69 16.98
C LEU A 128 13.29 11.86 17.41
N ASP A 129 13.20 12.15 18.71
CA ASP A 129 12.40 13.22 19.31
C ASP A 129 10.94 13.20 18.86
N GLY A 130 10.41 12.00 18.58
CA GLY A 130 9.06 11.83 18.10
C GLY A 130 8.79 12.36 16.69
N ARG A 131 9.82 12.72 15.93
CA ARG A 131 9.70 13.34 14.60
C ARG A 131 9.10 12.43 13.53
N LEU A 132 9.01 11.12 13.76
CA LEU A 132 8.30 10.24 12.84
C LEU A 132 6.79 10.40 13.01
N PHE A 133 6.22 11.28 12.23
CA PHE A 133 4.78 11.61 12.20
C PHE A 133 3.87 10.37 12.01
N PHE A 134 4.38 9.29 11.43
CA PHE A 134 3.66 8.05 11.12
C PHE A 134 3.99 6.88 12.05
N ASN A 135 4.24 7.13 13.30
CA ASN A 135 4.50 6.05 14.25
C ASN A 135 3.23 5.25 14.57
N THR A 136 3.08 4.10 13.91
CA THR A 136 1.95 3.17 14.10
C THR A 136 1.87 2.69 15.54
N GLY A 137 3.00 2.38 16.19
CA GLY A 137 3.04 1.97 17.59
C GLY A 137 2.43 3.01 18.51
N ARG A 138 2.79 4.27 18.36
CA ARG A 138 2.23 5.38 19.15
C ARG A 138 0.73 5.57 18.92
N ARG A 139 0.26 5.41 17.69
CA ARG A 139 -1.18 5.50 17.36
C ARG A 139 -1.98 4.37 18.01
N ILE A 140 -1.47 3.14 17.99
CA ILE A 140 -2.09 1.99 18.65
C ILE A 140 -2.12 2.20 20.16
N ASN A 141 -1.02 2.65 20.76
CA ASN A 141 -0.94 2.97 22.19
C ASN A 141 -2.02 3.98 22.60
N ASN A 142 -2.12 5.08 21.86
CA ASN A 142 -3.14 6.10 22.09
C ASN A 142 -4.56 5.56 21.88
N GLY A 143 -4.75 4.62 20.95
CA GLY A 143 -6.02 3.92 20.73
C GLY A 143 -6.45 3.14 21.97
N PHE A 144 -5.55 2.37 22.59
CA PHE A 144 -5.83 1.64 23.83
C PHE A 144 -6.20 2.58 24.99
N ILE A 145 -5.45 3.69 25.16
CA ILE A 145 -5.74 4.70 26.20
C ILE A 145 -7.13 5.32 25.96
N ARG A 146 -7.48 5.68 24.72
CA ARG A 146 -8.78 6.25 24.38
C ARG A 146 -9.94 5.27 24.61
N LEU A 147 -9.69 3.98 24.55
CA LEU A 147 -10.65 2.93 24.87
C LEU A 147 -10.78 2.70 26.39
N GLY A 148 -10.05 3.45 27.22
CA GLY A 148 -10.12 3.39 28.68
C GLY A 148 -9.24 2.32 29.30
N HIS A 149 -8.28 1.74 28.57
CA HIS A 149 -7.36 0.77 29.11
C HIS A 149 -6.18 1.42 29.83
N SER A 150 -5.64 0.75 30.85
CA SER A 150 -4.37 1.12 31.47
C SER A 150 -3.23 0.57 30.62
N VAL A 151 -2.42 1.44 30.01
CA VAL A 151 -1.39 1.04 29.06
C VAL A 151 0.00 1.39 29.58
N LEU A 152 0.86 0.39 29.68
CA LEU A 152 2.30 0.57 29.87
C LEU A 152 2.98 0.42 28.50
N GLY A 153 3.47 1.52 27.95
CA GLY A 153 4.24 1.54 26.71
C GLY A 153 5.70 1.20 26.96
N PHE A 154 6.27 0.30 26.15
CA PHE A 154 7.66 -0.09 26.22
C PHE A 154 8.28 -0.03 24.82
N SER A 155 9.33 0.79 24.67
CA SER A 155 10.01 0.97 23.37
C SER A 155 11.21 0.03 23.26
N ASP A 156 11.07 -1.01 22.44
CA ASP A 156 12.09 -2.06 22.27
C ASP A 156 13.40 -1.54 21.67
N ARG A 157 13.34 -0.58 20.75
CA ARG A 157 14.53 -0.03 20.08
C ARG A 157 15.16 1.16 20.78
N ASP A 158 14.39 1.90 21.56
CA ASP A 158 14.92 3.07 22.27
C ASP A 158 15.78 2.66 23.45
N ILE A 159 15.53 1.48 24.02
CA ILE A 159 16.35 0.89 25.10
C ILE A 159 17.80 0.68 24.66
N GLN A 160 18.02 0.23 23.42
CA GLN A 160 19.37 0.04 22.88
C GLN A 160 20.20 1.33 22.81
N LYS A 161 19.54 2.50 22.85
CA LYS A 161 20.24 3.79 22.90
C LYS A 161 20.80 4.08 24.29
N TYR A 162 20.11 3.65 25.33
CA TYR A 162 20.48 3.96 26.71
C TYR A 162 21.38 2.89 27.33
N TYR A 163 21.29 1.64 26.86
CA TYR A 163 22.07 0.53 27.37
C TYR A 163 22.98 -0.02 26.27
N LYS A 164 24.28 0.16 26.43
CA LYS A 164 25.30 -0.34 25.49
C LYS A 164 25.42 -1.87 25.49
N ASN A 165 25.00 -2.54 26.57
CA ASN A 165 25.04 -4.00 26.70
C ASN A 165 23.84 -4.53 27.49
N PHE A 166 23.34 -5.71 27.11
CA PHE A 166 22.30 -6.43 27.88
C PHE A 166 22.68 -6.73 29.35
N LYS A 167 23.98 -6.69 29.71
CA LYS A 167 24.48 -6.88 31.08
C LYS A 167 24.13 -5.74 32.02
N ASP A 168 23.74 -4.59 31.48
CA ASP A 168 23.35 -3.41 32.27
C ASP A 168 21.88 -3.44 32.72
N PHE A 169 21.14 -4.46 32.30
CA PHE A 169 19.81 -4.77 32.82
C PHE A 169 19.93 -5.59 34.10
N LYS A 170 19.95 -4.94 35.23
CA LYS A 170 19.72 -5.54 36.56
C LYS A 170 18.42 -5.05 37.14
#